data_48eec83cc55339b85af9892f9b2907b1
#
_entry.id   48eec83cc55339b85af9892f9b2907b1
#
_cell.length_a   1.000
_cell.length_b   1.000
_cell.length_c   1.000
_cell.angle_alpha   90.00
_cell.angle_beta   90.00
_cell.angle_gamma   90.00
#
_symmetry.space_group_name_H-M   'P 1'
#
loop_
_entity.id
_entity.type
_entity.pdbx_description
1 polymer ?
#
loop_
_entity_poly.entity_id
_entity_poly.type
_entity_poly.pdbx_seq_one_letter_code
_entity_poly.pdbx_strand_id
1 'polypeptide(L)'
;MESIVLIIAAFLTSFLSAVIGMGGGITLLGIMAIIIPTGYLVVAYHGIIQLVSNITRTTVYRQHIDIPIIKRFFIGLLPGLLLSAAMIYGATTYFNTLSAADLKIDFLKPAIGVYIIWFLYLKKKKKAISKESYKWMGVVAGIATVFIGAMGPLIAPLFINDKLKKESIIATKAACQAAGHLGKIPIFFLFFNVSYLDDWSVLLPLIIAVYIGTK
;
A
#
# COMPACT_ATOMS: atom_id res chain seq x y z
N MET A 1 -21.41 11.01 -9.00
CA MET A 1 -20.69 11.99 -8.16
C MET A 1 -19.47 11.37 -7.46
N GLU A 2 -19.62 10.24 -6.81
CA GLU A 2 -18.54 9.56 -6.05
C GLU A 2 -17.28 9.26 -6.88
N SER A 3 -17.45 8.79 -8.11
CA SER A 3 -16.32 8.52 -9.01
C SER A 3 -15.51 9.77 -9.35
N ILE A 4 -16.16 10.91 -9.54
CA ILE A 4 -15.49 12.19 -9.84
C ILE A 4 -14.67 12.64 -8.62
N VAL A 5 -15.24 12.54 -7.42
CA VAL A 5 -14.55 12.87 -6.16
C VAL A 5 -13.32 11.99 -5.99
N LEU A 6 -13.41 10.68 -6.27
CA LEU A 6 -12.28 9.77 -6.21
C LEU A 6 -11.19 10.10 -7.22
N ILE A 7 -11.55 10.48 -8.46
CA ILE A 7 -10.58 10.87 -9.49
C ILE A 7 -9.82 12.12 -9.07
N ILE A 8 -10.52 13.15 -8.61
CA ILE A 8 -9.91 14.39 -8.12
C ILE A 8 -9.02 14.09 -6.91
N ALA A 9 -9.50 13.31 -5.96
CA ALA A 9 -8.73 12.92 -4.78
C ALA A 9 -7.46 12.14 -5.18
N ALA A 10 -7.57 11.21 -6.12
CA ALA A 10 -6.45 10.42 -6.62
C ALA A 10 -5.38 11.31 -7.27
N PHE A 11 -5.79 12.28 -8.10
CA PHE A 11 -4.89 13.25 -8.70
C PHE A 11 -4.20 14.12 -7.63
N LEU A 12 -4.98 14.80 -6.78
CA LEU A 12 -4.45 15.74 -5.79
C LEU A 12 -3.53 15.06 -4.77
N THR A 13 -3.92 13.90 -4.26
CA THR A 13 -3.10 13.16 -3.27
C THR A 13 -1.81 12.64 -3.89
N SER A 14 -1.83 12.25 -5.17
CA SER A 14 -0.64 11.80 -5.88
C SER A 14 0.29 12.95 -6.19
N PHE A 15 -0.23 14.10 -6.60
CA PHE A 15 0.52 15.34 -6.79
C PHE A 15 1.19 15.79 -5.48
N LEU A 16 0.43 15.90 -4.39
CA LEU A 16 0.99 16.24 -3.08
C LEU A 16 2.07 15.25 -2.65
N SER A 17 1.86 13.97 -2.90
CA SER A 17 2.84 12.94 -2.56
C SER A 17 4.09 12.98 -3.44
N ALA A 18 3.98 13.45 -4.69
CA ALA A 18 5.13 13.68 -5.56
C ALA A 18 6.00 14.85 -5.05
N VAL A 19 5.36 15.92 -4.62
CA VAL A 19 6.05 17.13 -4.09
C VAL A 19 6.67 16.86 -2.71
N ILE A 20 5.88 16.33 -1.78
CA ILE A 20 6.28 16.13 -0.36
C ILE A 20 7.11 14.84 -0.18
N GLY A 21 6.99 13.89 -1.10
CA GLY A 21 7.66 12.59 -1.04
C GLY A 21 6.92 11.53 -0.21
N MET A 22 5.85 11.88 0.51
CA MET A 22 5.06 10.94 1.32
C MET A 22 3.67 11.48 1.65
N GLY A 23 2.79 10.62 2.15
CA GLY A 23 1.48 10.98 2.71
C GLY A 23 0.30 10.78 1.76
N GLY A 24 0.42 11.05 0.46
CA GLY A 24 -0.70 10.97 -0.47
C GLY A 24 -1.38 9.60 -0.51
N GLY A 25 -0.63 8.51 -0.47
CA GLY A 25 -1.22 7.17 -0.49
C GLY A 25 -2.13 6.88 0.71
N ILE A 26 -1.74 7.30 1.92
CA ILE A 26 -2.60 7.09 3.11
C ILE A 26 -3.81 8.02 3.10
N THR A 27 -3.64 9.25 2.60
CA THR A 27 -4.76 10.19 2.45
C THR A 27 -5.78 9.66 1.44
N LEU A 28 -5.32 9.15 0.29
CA LEU A 28 -6.19 8.52 -0.69
C LEU A 28 -6.91 7.30 -0.11
N LEU A 29 -6.19 6.45 0.63
CA LEU A 29 -6.78 5.28 1.29
C LEU A 29 -7.92 5.70 2.24
N GLY A 30 -7.72 6.75 3.02
CA GLY A 30 -8.75 7.30 3.93
C GLY A 30 -9.98 7.80 3.19
N ILE A 31 -9.79 8.56 2.09
CA ILE A 31 -10.89 9.04 1.25
C ILE A 31 -11.65 7.87 0.62
N MET A 32 -10.93 6.87 0.08
CA MET A 32 -11.54 5.67 -0.48
C MET A 32 -12.32 4.89 0.57
N ALA A 33 -11.83 4.79 1.82
CA ALA A 33 -12.52 4.11 2.90
C ALA A 33 -13.85 4.78 3.31
N ILE A 34 -13.97 6.09 3.08
CA ILE A 34 -15.23 6.83 3.31
C ILE A 34 -16.22 6.58 2.16
N ILE A 35 -15.73 6.58 0.92
CA ILE A 35 -16.59 6.57 -0.28
C ILE A 35 -16.97 5.14 -0.68
N ILE A 36 -16.02 4.19 -0.67
CA ILE A 36 -16.27 2.82 -1.09
C ILE A 36 -16.89 2.03 0.08
N PRO A 37 -18.09 1.44 -0.09
CA PRO A 37 -18.77 0.75 1.00
C PRO A 37 -18.01 -0.44 1.57
N THR A 38 -17.32 -1.20 0.71
CA THR A 38 -16.72 -2.48 1.04
C THR A 38 -15.23 -2.36 1.35
N GLY A 39 -14.81 -2.69 2.56
CA GLY A 39 -13.44 -2.49 3.04
C GLY A 39 -12.37 -3.25 2.24
N TYR A 40 -12.62 -4.48 1.82
CA TYR A 40 -11.64 -5.23 1.02
C TYR A 40 -11.45 -4.64 -0.38
N LEU A 41 -12.50 -4.06 -1.00
CA LEU A 41 -12.39 -3.35 -2.29
C LEU A 41 -11.56 -2.08 -2.14
N VAL A 42 -11.70 -1.34 -1.03
CA VAL A 42 -10.83 -0.19 -0.72
C VAL A 42 -9.36 -0.60 -0.79
N VAL A 43 -8.99 -1.68 -0.09
CA VAL A 43 -7.62 -2.17 -0.04
C VAL A 43 -7.14 -2.70 -1.40
N ALA A 44 -7.99 -3.41 -2.13
CA ALA A 44 -7.69 -3.97 -3.44
C ALA A 44 -7.42 -2.86 -4.48
N TYR A 45 -8.37 -1.93 -4.66
CA TYR A 45 -8.25 -0.85 -5.65
C TYR A 45 -7.13 0.12 -5.31
N HIS A 46 -7.00 0.50 -4.03
CA HIS A 46 -5.86 1.27 -3.57
C HIS A 46 -4.52 0.60 -3.94
N GLY A 47 -4.48 -0.75 -3.96
CA GLY A 47 -3.32 -1.51 -4.40
C GLY A 47 -2.91 -1.21 -5.83
N ILE A 48 -3.84 -1.30 -6.77
CA ILE A 48 -3.60 -1.02 -8.18
C ILE A 48 -3.19 0.44 -8.41
N ILE A 49 -3.93 1.37 -7.81
CA ILE A 49 -3.68 2.80 -7.94
C ILE A 49 -2.28 3.17 -7.42
N GLN A 50 -1.94 2.68 -6.23
CA GLN A 50 -0.63 2.94 -5.64
C GLN A 50 0.51 2.18 -6.33
N LEU A 51 0.25 1.03 -6.93
CA LEU A 51 1.23 0.33 -7.75
C LEU A 51 1.69 1.24 -8.90
N VAL A 52 0.75 1.85 -9.64
CA VAL A 52 1.08 2.77 -10.74
C VAL A 52 1.85 3.99 -10.23
N SER A 53 1.39 4.64 -9.16
CA SER A 53 2.10 5.79 -8.56
C SER A 53 3.53 5.43 -8.14
N ASN A 54 3.72 4.28 -7.49
CA ASN A 54 5.03 3.87 -7.01
C ASN A 54 5.95 3.42 -8.15
N ILE A 55 5.43 2.74 -9.19
CA ILE A 55 6.20 2.41 -10.41
C ILE A 55 6.64 3.71 -11.09
N THR A 56 5.75 4.68 -11.24
CA THR A 56 6.07 5.98 -11.86
C THR A 56 7.23 6.66 -11.12
N ARG A 57 7.17 6.75 -9.78
CA ARG A 57 8.25 7.33 -8.98
C ARG A 57 9.55 6.53 -9.07
N THR A 58 9.46 5.21 -9.03
CA THR A 58 10.63 4.35 -9.16
C THR A 58 11.32 4.57 -10.50
N THR A 59 10.55 4.71 -11.58
CA THR A 59 11.06 4.95 -12.93
C THR A 59 11.70 6.33 -13.08
N VAL A 60 11.04 7.37 -12.56
CA VAL A 60 11.56 8.77 -12.58
C VAL A 60 12.90 8.87 -11.86
N TYR A 61 13.03 8.23 -10.71
CA TYR A 61 14.24 8.29 -9.88
C TYR A 61 15.10 7.02 -9.95
N ARG A 62 15.01 6.22 -11.02
CA ARG A 62 15.63 4.89 -11.14
C ARG A 62 17.15 4.87 -10.89
N GLN A 63 17.85 5.95 -11.23
CA GLN A 63 19.31 6.07 -11.03
C GLN A 63 19.73 6.17 -9.56
N HIS A 64 18.77 6.42 -8.65
CA HIS A 64 19.00 6.62 -7.23
C HIS A 64 18.51 5.45 -6.37
N ILE A 65 18.19 4.32 -7.00
CA ILE A 65 17.68 3.13 -6.30
C ILE A 65 18.82 2.46 -5.51
N ASP A 66 18.56 2.18 -4.23
CA ASP A 66 19.44 1.37 -3.39
C ASP A 66 19.01 -0.10 -3.45
N ILE A 67 19.66 -0.87 -4.32
CA ILE A 67 19.35 -2.28 -4.54
C ILE A 67 19.58 -3.15 -3.29
N PRO A 68 20.65 -2.99 -2.50
CA PRO A 68 20.83 -3.69 -1.23
C PRO A 68 19.65 -3.55 -0.27
N ILE A 69 19.06 -2.37 -0.15
CA ILE A 69 17.87 -2.14 0.69
C ILE A 69 16.66 -2.89 0.13
N ILE A 70 16.40 -2.78 -1.18
CA ILE A 70 15.27 -3.48 -1.82
C ILE A 70 15.39 -5.00 -1.61
N LYS A 71 16.56 -5.58 -1.83
CA LYS A 71 16.77 -7.02 -1.64
C LYS A 71 16.44 -7.46 -0.21
N ARG A 72 16.93 -6.74 0.80
CA ARG A 72 16.64 -7.05 2.21
C ARG A 72 15.16 -6.91 2.54
N PHE A 73 14.55 -5.83 2.07
CA PHE A 73 13.11 -5.59 2.26
C PHE A 73 12.28 -6.71 1.61
N PHE A 74 12.64 -7.12 0.39
CA PHE A 74 11.93 -8.16 -0.37
C PHE A 74 12.02 -9.54 0.31
N ILE A 75 13.19 -9.89 0.87
CA ILE A 75 13.36 -11.13 1.67
C ILE A 75 12.36 -11.19 2.84
N GLY A 76 12.03 -10.05 3.45
CA GLY A 76 11.01 -9.99 4.50
C GLY A 76 9.59 -9.88 3.96
N LEU A 77 9.40 -9.16 2.84
CA LEU A 77 8.09 -8.92 2.25
C LEU A 77 7.38 -10.22 1.85
N LEU A 78 8.11 -11.14 1.22
CA LEU A 78 7.54 -12.42 0.77
C LEU A 78 6.97 -13.25 1.94
N PRO A 79 7.70 -13.52 3.04
CA PRO A 79 7.12 -14.19 4.20
C PRO A 79 5.91 -13.45 4.80
N GLY A 80 5.93 -12.11 4.81
CA GLY A 80 4.81 -11.30 5.29
C GLY A 80 3.54 -11.46 4.44
N LEU A 81 3.69 -11.49 3.11
CA LEU A 81 2.59 -11.74 2.17
C LEU A 81 2.07 -13.18 2.29
N LEU A 82 2.97 -14.17 2.37
CA LEU A 82 2.59 -15.57 2.55
C LEU A 82 1.86 -15.81 3.87
N LEU A 83 2.32 -15.18 4.96
CA LEU A 83 1.64 -15.24 6.24
C LEU A 83 0.23 -14.62 6.16
N SER A 84 0.09 -13.49 5.46
CA SER A 84 -1.23 -12.90 5.23
C SER A 84 -2.16 -13.81 4.45
N ALA A 85 -1.66 -14.44 3.38
CA ALA A 85 -2.43 -15.42 2.61
C ALA A 85 -2.82 -16.64 3.46
N ALA A 86 -1.90 -17.16 4.27
CA ALA A 86 -2.16 -18.28 5.18
C ALA A 86 -3.22 -17.92 6.24
N MET A 87 -3.16 -16.71 6.80
CA MET A 87 -4.16 -16.23 7.76
C MET A 87 -5.54 -16.12 7.12
N ILE A 88 -5.64 -15.61 5.90
CA ILE A 88 -6.90 -15.50 5.16
C ILE A 88 -7.44 -16.90 4.83
N TYR A 89 -6.58 -17.79 4.32
CA TYR A 89 -6.95 -19.18 4.04
C TYR A 89 -7.43 -19.91 5.30
N GLY A 90 -6.73 -19.78 6.41
CA GLY A 90 -7.15 -20.35 7.69
C GLY A 90 -8.49 -19.81 8.17
N ALA A 91 -8.74 -18.52 8.00
CA ALA A 91 -10.02 -17.92 8.36
C ALA A 91 -11.16 -18.43 7.46
N THR A 92 -10.98 -18.47 6.14
CA THR A 92 -12.02 -19.00 5.22
C THR A 92 -12.35 -20.47 5.51
N THR A 93 -11.32 -21.27 5.80
CA THR A 93 -11.49 -22.69 6.17
C THR A 93 -12.21 -22.82 7.52
N TYR A 94 -11.83 -22.05 8.53
CA TYR A 94 -12.44 -22.11 9.85
C TYR A 94 -13.93 -21.72 9.84
N PHE A 95 -14.28 -20.69 9.07
CA PHE A 95 -15.66 -20.20 8.94
C PHE A 95 -16.46 -20.88 7.82
N ASN A 96 -15.86 -21.85 7.13
CA ASN A 96 -16.51 -22.60 6.04
C ASN A 96 -17.07 -21.70 4.93
N THR A 97 -16.32 -20.66 4.54
CA THR A 97 -16.71 -19.72 3.47
C THR A 97 -15.96 -20.02 2.17
N LEU A 98 -16.61 -19.79 1.03
CA LEU A 98 -16.00 -19.98 -0.29
C LEU A 98 -15.05 -18.85 -0.66
N SER A 99 -15.28 -17.66 -0.09
CA SER A 99 -14.48 -16.47 -0.35
C SER A 99 -14.22 -15.70 0.95
N ALA A 100 -13.09 -15.05 1.04
CA ALA A 100 -12.80 -14.13 2.13
C ALA A 100 -13.70 -12.88 2.09
N ALA A 101 -14.32 -12.60 0.94
CA ALA A 101 -15.34 -11.56 0.82
C ALA A 101 -16.62 -11.89 1.60
N ASP A 102 -16.91 -13.18 1.78
CA ASP A 102 -18.08 -13.67 2.53
C ASP A 102 -17.85 -13.67 4.05
N LEU A 103 -16.59 -13.59 4.47
CA LEU A 103 -16.26 -13.30 5.85
C LEU A 103 -16.78 -11.89 6.14
N LYS A 104 -17.86 -11.76 6.90
CA LYS A 104 -18.43 -10.46 7.33
C LYS A 104 -17.46 -9.72 8.27
N ILE A 105 -16.25 -9.50 7.77
CA ILE A 105 -15.15 -8.90 8.50
C ILE A 105 -15.20 -7.39 8.27
N ASP A 106 -16.05 -6.70 9.01
CA ASP A 106 -16.16 -5.24 8.94
C ASP A 106 -14.99 -4.50 9.62
N PHE A 107 -13.94 -5.22 10.04
CA PHE A 107 -12.81 -4.60 10.75
C PHE A 107 -11.81 -3.87 9.83
N LEU A 108 -11.79 -4.13 8.52
CA LEU A 108 -10.81 -3.51 7.62
C LEU A 108 -10.91 -1.98 7.61
N LYS A 109 -12.11 -1.44 7.50
CA LYS A 109 -12.30 0.02 7.57
C LYS A 109 -11.93 0.63 8.92
N PRO A 110 -12.40 0.12 10.06
CA PRO A 110 -11.92 0.53 11.38
C PRO A 110 -10.40 0.41 11.53
N ALA A 111 -9.79 -0.67 11.03
CA ALA A 111 -8.34 -0.86 11.08
C ALA A 111 -7.58 0.21 10.27
N ILE A 112 -8.08 0.59 9.09
CA ILE A 112 -7.55 1.71 8.30
C ILE A 112 -7.65 3.00 9.11
N GLY A 113 -8.78 3.29 9.73
CA GLY A 113 -8.99 4.49 10.54
C GLY A 113 -8.05 4.56 11.74
N VAL A 114 -7.96 3.47 12.52
CA VAL A 114 -7.05 3.36 13.67
C VAL A 114 -5.59 3.53 13.21
N TYR A 115 -5.21 2.92 12.10
CA TYR A 115 -3.87 3.04 11.54
C TYR A 115 -3.53 4.49 11.14
N ILE A 116 -4.48 5.20 10.51
CA ILE A 116 -4.30 6.61 10.13
C ILE A 116 -4.11 7.47 11.40
N ILE A 117 -4.96 7.30 12.42
CA ILE A 117 -4.85 8.03 13.68
C ILE A 117 -3.52 7.73 14.38
N TRP A 118 -3.15 6.47 14.46
CA TRP A 118 -1.86 6.06 15.04
C TRP A 118 -0.67 6.70 14.30
N PHE A 119 -0.72 6.71 12.98
CA PHE A 119 0.35 7.30 12.18
C PHE A 119 0.46 8.81 12.38
N LEU A 120 -0.66 9.52 12.41
CA LEU A 120 -0.69 10.98 12.52
C LEU A 120 -0.31 11.48 13.92
N TYR A 121 -0.82 10.82 14.96
CA TYR A 121 -0.78 11.37 16.32
C TYR A 121 0.11 10.59 17.28
N LEU A 122 0.22 9.27 17.15
CA LEU A 122 0.88 8.43 18.14
C LEU A 122 2.26 7.92 17.75
N LYS A 123 2.63 8.01 16.49
CA LYS A 123 3.91 7.50 16.00
C LYS A 123 5.07 8.35 16.48
N LYS A 124 5.86 7.81 17.41
CA LYS A 124 7.09 8.44 17.90
C LYS A 124 8.23 8.29 16.90
N LYS A 125 9.12 9.31 16.77
CA LYS A 125 10.38 9.22 16.03
C LYS A 125 11.26 8.16 16.68
N LYS A 126 11.71 7.15 15.91
CA LYS A 126 12.63 6.11 16.40
C LYS A 126 14.09 6.48 16.15
N LYS A 127 14.99 5.93 17.01
CA LYS A 127 16.46 6.04 16.89
C LYS A 127 16.98 5.30 15.64
N ALA A 128 18.27 5.51 15.32
CA ALA A 128 18.99 4.89 14.20
C ALA A 128 18.64 3.42 13.97
N ILE A 129 18.51 3.03 12.72
CA ILE A 129 17.97 1.74 12.28
C ILE A 129 19.11 0.90 11.73
N SER A 130 19.18 -0.35 12.11
CA SER A 130 20.15 -1.32 11.56
C SER A 130 19.71 -1.80 10.17
N LYS A 131 20.67 -2.30 9.38
CA LYS A 131 20.40 -2.88 8.06
C LYS A 131 19.41 -4.07 8.11
N GLU A 132 19.38 -4.81 9.21
CA GLU A 132 18.44 -5.91 9.45
C GLU A 132 16.99 -5.43 9.66
N SER A 133 16.82 -4.19 10.06
CA SER A 133 15.48 -3.58 10.23
C SER A 133 14.67 -3.56 8.94
N TYR A 134 15.32 -3.50 7.76
CA TYR A 134 14.63 -3.54 6.47
C TYR A 134 13.96 -4.90 6.21
N LYS A 135 14.60 -6.00 6.63
CA LYS A 135 14.03 -7.34 6.50
C LYS A 135 12.79 -7.50 7.39
N TRP A 136 12.91 -7.17 8.67
CA TRP A 136 11.77 -7.26 9.59
C TRP A 136 10.63 -6.31 9.21
N MET A 137 10.97 -5.13 8.74
CA MET A 137 9.98 -4.20 8.25
C MET A 137 9.30 -4.71 6.97
N GLY A 138 10.01 -5.47 6.13
CA GLY A 138 9.42 -6.17 5.00
C GLY A 138 8.30 -7.12 5.43
N VAL A 139 8.52 -7.94 6.48
CA VAL A 139 7.48 -8.83 7.03
C VAL A 139 6.26 -8.03 7.48
N VAL A 140 6.47 -7.00 8.30
CA VAL A 140 5.38 -6.15 8.80
C VAL A 140 4.66 -5.44 7.66
N ALA A 141 5.41 -4.97 6.66
CA ALA A 141 4.84 -4.31 5.47
C ALA A 141 4.02 -5.27 4.61
N GLY A 142 4.44 -6.53 4.47
CA GLY A 142 3.68 -7.58 3.79
C GLY A 142 2.33 -7.81 4.43
N ILE A 143 2.27 -7.88 5.75
CA ILE A 143 1.01 -8.01 6.50
C ILE A 143 0.17 -6.73 6.37
N ALA A 144 0.78 -5.57 6.62
CA ALA A 144 0.06 -4.31 6.60
C ALA A 144 -0.52 -3.95 5.23
N THR A 145 0.16 -4.30 4.13
CA THR A 145 -0.35 -4.00 2.79
C THR A 145 -1.61 -4.78 2.45
N VAL A 146 -1.79 -5.98 3.03
CA VAL A 146 -2.98 -6.82 2.82
C VAL A 146 -4.12 -6.39 3.74
N PHE A 147 -3.88 -6.24 5.03
CA PHE A 147 -4.95 -5.98 6.00
C PHE A 147 -5.31 -4.50 6.20
N ILE A 148 -4.35 -3.60 5.97
CA ILE A 148 -4.57 -2.14 6.13
C ILE A 148 -4.65 -1.45 4.76
N GLY A 149 -3.96 -2.00 3.76
CA GLY A 149 -3.92 -1.44 2.41
C GLY A 149 -2.72 -0.52 2.16
N ALA A 150 -2.06 0.02 3.19
CA ALA A 150 -0.94 0.94 3.06
C ALA A 150 0.22 0.58 3.98
N MET A 151 1.42 0.46 3.40
CA MET A 151 2.66 0.24 4.14
C MET A 151 3.54 1.51 4.22
N GLY A 152 3.27 2.51 3.38
CA GLY A 152 4.11 3.70 3.24
C GLY A 152 4.48 4.38 4.55
N PRO A 153 3.52 4.67 5.43
CA PRO A 153 3.79 5.25 6.74
C PRO A 153 4.61 4.38 7.68
N LEU A 154 4.48 3.05 7.57
CA LEU A 154 5.27 2.13 8.40
C LEU A 154 6.74 2.14 8.02
N ILE A 155 7.02 2.10 6.72
CA ILE A 155 8.40 2.00 6.22
C ILE A 155 9.12 3.37 6.16
N ALA A 156 8.38 4.48 6.07
CA ALA A 156 8.95 5.82 5.94
C ALA A 156 10.05 6.16 6.98
N PRO A 157 9.91 5.85 8.29
CA PRO A 157 10.94 6.15 9.27
C PRO A 157 12.27 5.45 9.05
N LEU A 158 12.26 4.28 8.40
CA LEU A 158 13.49 3.57 8.05
C LEU A 158 14.34 4.40 7.09
N PHE A 159 13.69 4.99 6.10
CA PHE A 159 14.38 5.77 5.07
C PHE A 159 14.78 7.16 5.54
N ILE A 160 14.01 7.78 6.44
CA ILE A 160 14.33 9.11 6.98
C ILE A 160 15.54 9.07 7.92
N ASN A 161 15.74 7.96 8.62
CA ASN A 161 16.81 7.76 9.57
C ASN A 161 18.10 7.18 8.94
N ASP A 162 18.05 6.75 7.70
CA ASP A 162 19.23 6.35 6.94
C ASP A 162 19.88 7.60 6.30
N LYS A 163 21.20 7.63 6.20
CA LYS A 163 21.97 8.75 5.59
C LYS A 163 21.84 8.76 4.06
N LEU A 164 20.65 8.48 3.54
CA LEU A 164 20.35 8.47 2.11
C LEU A 164 20.02 9.87 1.59
N LYS A 165 20.38 10.15 0.35
CA LYS A 165 19.94 11.36 -0.36
C LYS A 165 18.42 11.30 -0.58
N LYS A 166 17.76 12.47 -0.69
CA LYS A 166 16.31 12.60 -0.86
C LYS A 166 15.80 11.76 -2.04
N GLU A 167 16.49 11.80 -3.17
CA GLU A 167 16.13 11.06 -4.38
C GLU A 167 16.20 9.54 -4.17
N SER A 168 17.23 9.08 -3.45
CA SER A 168 17.39 7.66 -3.10
C SER A 168 16.29 7.17 -2.15
N ILE A 169 15.88 8.02 -1.19
CA ILE A 169 14.77 7.74 -0.30
C ILE A 169 13.47 7.57 -1.12
N ILE A 170 13.20 8.51 -2.03
CA ILE A 170 11.98 8.48 -2.87
C ILE A 170 11.96 7.22 -3.73
N ALA A 171 13.06 6.98 -4.48
CA ALA A 171 13.17 5.85 -5.41
C ALA A 171 13.04 4.49 -4.71
N THR A 172 13.88 4.28 -3.68
CA THR A 172 13.99 2.98 -3.00
C THR A 172 12.72 2.66 -2.20
N LYS A 173 12.15 3.67 -1.52
CA LYS A 173 10.87 3.50 -0.82
C LYS A 173 9.75 3.20 -1.80
N ALA A 174 9.67 3.88 -2.94
CA ALA A 174 8.66 3.62 -3.95
C ALA A 174 8.78 2.20 -4.53
N ALA A 175 10.00 1.74 -4.81
CA ALA A 175 10.24 0.37 -5.28
C ALA A 175 9.79 -0.69 -4.25
N CYS A 176 10.08 -0.48 -2.97
CA CYS A 176 9.59 -1.35 -1.88
C CYS A 176 8.06 -1.36 -1.81
N GLN A 177 7.43 -0.19 -1.98
CA GLN A 177 5.96 -0.09 -1.98
C GLN A 177 5.34 -0.74 -3.22
N ALA A 178 5.93 -0.54 -4.39
CA ALA A 178 5.47 -1.18 -5.63
C ALA A 178 5.49 -2.72 -5.49
N ALA A 179 6.56 -3.28 -4.94
CA ALA A 179 6.66 -4.72 -4.69
C ALA A 179 5.55 -5.24 -3.76
N GLY A 180 5.23 -4.52 -2.69
CA GLY A 180 4.16 -4.92 -1.77
C GLY A 180 2.76 -4.79 -2.40
N HIS A 181 2.52 -3.72 -3.16
CA HIS A 181 1.24 -3.58 -3.86
C HIS A 181 1.08 -4.63 -4.98
N LEU A 182 2.15 -4.97 -5.70
CA LEU A 182 2.13 -6.05 -6.67
C LEU A 182 1.84 -7.41 -6.00
N GLY A 183 2.49 -7.69 -4.86
CA GLY A 183 2.33 -8.96 -4.15
C GLY A 183 0.95 -9.17 -3.55
N LYS A 184 0.20 -8.12 -3.22
CA LYS A 184 -1.17 -8.26 -2.69
C LYS A 184 -2.24 -8.50 -3.77
N ILE A 185 -1.99 -8.13 -5.03
CA ILE A 185 -2.97 -8.30 -6.13
C ILE A 185 -3.44 -9.76 -6.24
N PRO A 186 -2.54 -10.77 -6.35
CA PRO A 186 -2.95 -12.16 -6.42
C PRO A 186 -3.71 -12.63 -5.16
N ILE A 187 -3.41 -12.08 -3.99
CA ILE A 187 -4.13 -12.42 -2.75
C ILE A 187 -5.60 -11.98 -2.85
N PHE A 188 -5.86 -10.75 -3.30
CA PHE A 188 -7.23 -10.28 -3.46
C PHE A 188 -7.97 -10.96 -4.60
N PHE A 189 -7.28 -11.28 -5.68
CA PHE A 189 -7.86 -12.05 -6.79
C PHE A 189 -8.27 -13.46 -6.35
N LEU A 190 -7.37 -14.19 -5.65
CA LEU A 190 -7.59 -15.59 -5.31
C LEU A 190 -8.53 -15.79 -4.10
N PHE A 191 -8.43 -14.94 -3.08
CA PHE A 191 -9.16 -15.17 -1.83
C PHE A 191 -10.43 -14.32 -1.70
N PHE A 192 -10.48 -13.15 -2.33
CA PHE A 192 -11.63 -12.24 -2.25
C PHE A 192 -12.45 -12.19 -3.54
N ASN A 193 -12.07 -12.97 -4.56
CA ASN A 193 -12.70 -12.99 -5.89
C ASN A 193 -12.81 -11.59 -6.52
N VAL A 194 -11.81 -10.73 -6.29
CA VAL A 194 -11.79 -9.38 -6.87
C VAL A 194 -11.42 -9.47 -8.34
N SER A 195 -12.35 -9.13 -9.23
CA SER A 195 -12.10 -9.03 -10.67
C SER A 195 -11.71 -7.60 -11.02
N TYR A 196 -10.41 -7.33 -11.13
CA TYR A 196 -9.90 -6.02 -11.52
C TYR A 196 -10.27 -5.62 -12.96
N LEU A 197 -10.57 -6.59 -13.81
CA LEU A 197 -10.95 -6.34 -15.20
C LEU A 197 -12.42 -5.92 -15.33
N ASP A 198 -13.31 -6.46 -14.50
CA ASP A 198 -14.73 -6.08 -14.51
C ASP A 198 -14.91 -4.64 -14.00
N ASP A 199 -14.05 -4.24 -13.06
CA ASP A 199 -14.05 -2.89 -12.47
C ASP A 199 -13.18 -1.87 -13.24
N TRP A 200 -12.76 -2.21 -14.47
CA TRP A 200 -11.86 -1.38 -15.27
C TRP A 200 -12.40 0.02 -15.51
N SER A 201 -13.71 0.17 -15.67
CA SER A 201 -14.37 1.46 -15.85
C SER A 201 -14.15 2.43 -14.67
N VAL A 202 -13.98 1.91 -13.47
CA VAL A 202 -13.67 2.68 -12.25
C VAL A 202 -12.16 2.85 -12.08
N LEU A 203 -11.39 1.79 -12.30
CA LEU A 203 -9.95 1.77 -12.05
C LEU A 203 -9.16 2.61 -13.06
N LEU A 204 -9.50 2.56 -14.35
CA LEU A 204 -8.75 3.25 -15.40
C LEU A 204 -8.68 4.77 -15.19
N PRO A 205 -9.78 5.50 -14.93
CA PRO A 205 -9.71 6.93 -14.65
C PRO A 205 -8.84 7.25 -13.42
N LEU A 206 -8.91 6.43 -12.37
CA LEU A 206 -8.10 6.60 -11.17
C LEU A 206 -6.60 6.37 -11.44
N ILE A 207 -6.28 5.36 -12.25
CA ILE A 207 -4.90 5.06 -12.69
C ILE A 207 -4.33 6.24 -13.49
N ILE A 208 -5.11 6.78 -14.44
CA ILE A 208 -4.70 7.93 -15.25
C ILE A 208 -4.48 9.15 -14.36
N ALA A 209 -5.41 9.45 -13.46
CA ALA A 209 -5.32 10.57 -12.54
C ALA A 209 -4.07 10.49 -11.66
N VAL A 210 -3.79 9.32 -11.11
CA VAL A 210 -2.60 9.07 -10.28
C VAL A 210 -1.31 9.16 -11.08
N TYR A 211 -1.29 8.62 -12.29
CA TYR A 211 -0.12 8.72 -13.17
C TYR A 211 0.24 10.17 -13.47
N ILE A 212 -0.76 10.96 -13.89
CA ILE A 212 -0.58 12.39 -14.20
C ILE A 212 -0.15 13.16 -12.94
N GLY A 213 -0.81 12.92 -11.80
CA GLY A 213 -0.49 13.61 -10.55
C GLY A 213 0.87 13.21 -9.95
N THR A 214 1.41 12.04 -10.32
CA THR A 214 2.71 11.57 -9.81
C THR A 214 3.89 12.05 -10.68
N LYS A 215 3.68 12.30 -11.97
CA LYS A 215 4.69 12.73 -12.94
C LYS A 215 4.98 14.23 -12.85
#